data_4e92e4c3ec5ebfaff2c92232464cefd1
#
_entry.id   4e92e4c3ec5ebfaff2c92232464cefd1
#
_cell.length_a   1.000
_cell.length_b   1.000
_cell.length_c   1.000
_cell.angle_alpha   90.00
_cell.angle_beta   90.00
_cell.angle_gamma   90.00
#
_symmetry.space_group_name_H-M   'P 1'
#
loop_
_entity.id
_entity.type
_entity.pdbx_description
1 polymer ?
#
loop_
_entity_poly.entity_id
_entity_poly.type
_entity_poly.pdbx_seq_one_letter_code
_entity_poly.pdbx_strand_id
1 'polypeptide(L)'
;MSAAIDWGRMAAPQADGYDTEVTLRLATTSSSPLRPDPYRRRPVDGAPTLFGGRVAVRNRPSGGLTPPRYAPASPTHPNLAAAEKLLEAWPDIAVQFPQLIDTIQPWTDTTMTPEFWLSVPGSSSHSLEDEFGIIMATVDSPIGLAQALVHEMAHHKLRALGVSLLQASRLVTNNPEDLFVSPIIVNRRRPMTAVLHAQYSFIHVTALDVALYDAPGASEDQKRHAIYLLARNVPRMEAGFEEIEAHVETDAEGAVFVAAFMSWSRAVLARGREIMDANGYGIPAL
;
A
#
# COMPACT_ATOMS: atom_id res chain seq x y z
N MET A 1 9.97 -9.28 29.43
CA MET A 1 9.05 -10.11 28.60
C MET A 1 8.39 -9.15 27.63
N SER A 2 8.49 -9.37 26.32
CA SER A 2 7.75 -8.57 25.32
C SER A 2 6.27 -8.85 25.51
N ALA A 3 5.44 -7.80 25.55
CA ALA A 3 3.99 -7.96 25.59
C ALA A 3 3.51 -8.80 24.37
N ALA A 4 2.51 -9.65 24.58
CA ALA A 4 1.92 -10.40 23.47
C ALA A 4 1.34 -9.44 22.43
N ILE A 5 1.48 -9.79 21.15
CA ILE A 5 0.95 -8.97 20.05
C ILE A 5 -0.57 -9.18 19.98
N ASP A 6 -1.32 -8.09 19.94
CA ASP A 6 -2.73 -8.10 19.56
C ASP A 6 -2.84 -8.13 18.03
N TRP A 7 -2.94 -9.33 17.48
CA TRP A 7 -2.99 -9.55 16.03
C TRP A 7 -4.23 -8.95 15.37
N GLY A 8 -5.33 -8.82 16.10
CA GLY A 8 -6.54 -8.17 15.61
C GLY A 8 -6.30 -6.69 15.28
N ARG A 9 -5.51 -6.00 16.09
CA ARG A 9 -5.16 -4.59 15.90
C ARG A 9 -4.10 -4.36 14.81
N MET A 10 -3.43 -5.42 14.36
CA MET A 10 -2.44 -5.31 13.27
C MET A 10 -3.08 -5.26 11.88
N ALA A 11 -4.35 -5.60 11.76
CA ALA A 11 -5.06 -5.78 10.50
C ALA A 11 -5.35 -4.48 9.74
N ALA A 12 -5.53 -3.37 10.45
CA ALA A 12 -5.86 -2.06 9.91
C ALA A 12 -5.03 -0.97 10.60
N PRO A 13 -4.88 0.22 9.99
CA PRO A 13 -4.28 1.37 10.67
C PRO A 13 -5.02 1.71 11.97
N GLN A 14 -4.26 2.01 13.02
CA GLN A 14 -4.79 2.32 14.35
C GLN A 14 -4.49 3.78 14.70
N ALA A 15 -5.52 4.52 15.13
CA ALA A 15 -5.40 5.94 15.51
C ALA A 15 -4.41 6.18 16.66
N ASP A 16 -4.21 5.19 17.54
CA ASP A 16 -3.24 5.24 18.64
C ASP A 16 -1.83 4.79 18.27
N GLY A 17 -1.63 4.39 16.98
CA GLY A 17 -0.33 3.99 16.44
C GLY A 17 0.16 2.61 16.90
N TYR A 18 -0.65 1.80 17.55
CA TYR A 18 -0.27 0.47 18.01
C TYR A 18 0.32 -0.41 16.90
N ASP A 19 -0.36 -0.50 15.76
CA ASP A 19 0.08 -1.30 14.61
C ASP A 19 1.40 -0.78 14.03
N THR A 20 1.63 0.53 14.06
CA THR A 20 2.89 1.16 13.65
C THR A 20 4.04 0.76 14.57
N GLU A 21 3.86 0.91 15.88
CA GLU A 21 4.88 0.56 16.87
C GLU A 21 5.27 -0.92 16.78
N VAL A 22 4.28 -1.81 16.70
CA VAL A 22 4.53 -3.25 16.60
C VAL A 22 5.23 -3.58 15.26
N THR A 23 4.80 -3.00 14.15
CA THR A 23 5.45 -3.17 12.84
C THR A 23 6.92 -2.79 12.90
N LEU A 24 7.24 -1.62 13.44
CA LEU A 24 8.62 -1.14 13.59
C LEU A 24 9.45 -2.08 14.49
N ARG A 25 8.89 -2.51 15.60
CA ARG A 25 9.54 -3.44 16.51
C ARG A 25 9.89 -4.75 15.81
N LEU A 26 8.95 -5.31 15.04
CA LEU A 26 9.17 -6.57 14.31
C LEU A 26 10.19 -6.41 13.18
N ALA A 27 10.10 -5.33 12.41
CA ALA A 27 11.02 -5.07 11.31
C ALA A 27 12.47 -4.83 11.75
N THR A 28 12.67 -4.33 12.98
CA THR A 28 13.99 -3.94 13.49
C THR A 28 14.58 -4.89 14.52
N THR A 29 13.93 -6.02 14.81
CA THR A 29 14.51 -7.05 15.68
C THR A 29 15.69 -7.74 15.00
N SER A 30 16.64 -8.22 15.79
CA SER A 30 17.82 -8.94 15.28
C SER A 30 17.48 -10.25 14.54
N SER A 31 16.29 -10.80 14.77
CA SER A 31 15.78 -12.00 14.10
C SER A 31 14.96 -11.67 12.82
N SER A 32 14.72 -10.39 12.52
CA SER A 32 14.01 -10.02 11.30
C SER A 32 14.88 -10.30 10.07
N PRO A 33 14.32 -10.90 9.00
CA PRO A 33 15.01 -11.01 7.73
C PRO A 33 15.11 -9.66 6.99
N LEU A 34 14.35 -8.66 7.43
CA LEU A 34 14.30 -7.35 6.79
C LEU A 34 15.53 -6.53 7.13
N ARG A 35 16.04 -5.81 6.14
CA ARG A 35 17.15 -4.86 6.28
C ARG A 35 16.56 -3.45 6.35
N PRO A 36 16.60 -2.79 7.51
CA PRO A 36 16.21 -1.38 7.60
C PRO A 36 17.08 -0.53 6.66
N ASP A 37 16.50 0.56 6.13
CA ASP A 37 17.27 1.53 5.35
C ASP A 37 18.52 1.94 6.16
N PRO A 38 19.76 1.77 5.61
CA PRO A 38 21.00 2.17 6.30
C PRO A 38 21.04 3.67 6.59
N TYR A 39 20.19 4.44 5.93
CA TYR A 39 20.02 5.88 6.15
C TYR A 39 18.86 6.22 7.10
N ARG A 40 18.23 5.20 7.67
CA ARG A 40 17.13 5.39 8.62
C ARG A 40 17.54 6.38 9.72
N ARG A 41 16.70 7.39 9.93
CA ARG A 41 16.92 8.45 10.93
C ARG A 41 18.20 9.28 10.74
N ARG A 42 18.87 9.19 9.60
CA ARG A 42 19.97 10.10 9.28
C ARG A 42 19.43 11.22 8.40
N PRO A 43 19.46 12.48 8.84
CA PRO A 43 19.26 13.60 7.93
C PRO A 43 20.28 13.45 6.79
N VAL A 44 19.80 13.41 5.56
CA VAL A 44 20.68 13.51 4.40
C VAL A 44 20.85 15.01 4.18
N ASP A 45 21.99 15.56 4.57
CA ASP A 45 22.28 16.99 4.41
C ASP A 45 22.01 17.41 2.97
N GLY A 46 21.07 18.37 2.81
CA GLY A 46 20.68 18.93 1.52
C GLY A 46 19.75 18.08 0.64
N ALA A 47 19.31 16.89 1.06
CA ALA A 47 18.28 16.14 0.32
C ALA A 47 16.89 16.75 0.53
N PRO A 48 16.04 16.85 -0.54
CA PRO A 48 14.63 17.16 -0.37
C PRO A 48 13.95 16.16 0.55
N THR A 49 13.03 16.65 1.37
CA THR A 49 12.30 15.82 2.33
C THR A 49 10.80 16.10 2.25
N LEU A 50 9.99 15.13 2.68
CA LEU A 50 8.55 15.19 2.86
C LEU A 50 8.19 14.92 4.32
N PHE A 51 6.91 15.06 4.69
CA PHE A 51 6.38 14.76 6.02
C PHE A 51 7.17 15.45 7.14
N GLY A 52 7.37 16.77 6.98
CA GLY A 52 8.08 17.58 7.98
C GLY A 52 9.54 17.17 8.20
N GLY A 53 10.22 16.73 7.15
CA GLY A 53 11.63 16.36 7.20
C GLY A 53 11.91 14.90 7.55
N ARG A 54 10.87 14.06 7.68
CA ARG A 54 11.02 12.67 8.14
C ARG A 54 11.33 11.67 7.02
N VAL A 55 10.87 11.95 5.80
CA VAL A 55 11.03 11.06 4.64
C VAL A 55 11.96 11.73 3.62
N ALA A 56 13.11 11.13 3.36
CA ALA A 56 14.04 11.62 2.36
C ALA A 56 13.56 11.28 0.94
N VAL A 57 13.71 12.22 0.01
CA VAL A 57 13.48 11.97 -1.41
C VAL A 57 14.82 11.98 -2.13
N ARG A 58 15.20 10.84 -2.73
CA ARG A 58 16.51 10.72 -3.35
C ARG A 58 16.57 9.64 -4.41
N ASN A 59 17.37 9.87 -5.43
CA ASN A 59 17.74 8.85 -6.38
C ASN A 59 18.87 8.01 -5.79
N ARG A 60 18.65 6.71 -5.66
CA ARG A 60 19.73 5.74 -5.35
C ARG A 60 20.20 5.13 -6.67
N PRO A 61 21.48 4.76 -6.77
CA PRO A 61 21.92 3.93 -7.89
C PRO A 61 21.08 2.65 -7.88
N SER A 62 20.25 2.50 -8.89
CA SER A 62 19.50 1.27 -9.09
C SER A 62 20.50 0.22 -9.55
N GLY A 63 20.91 -0.68 -8.72
CA GLY A 63 21.89 -1.75 -9.04
C GLY A 63 21.46 -2.67 -10.19
N GLY A 64 21.03 -2.11 -11.32
CA GLY A 64 20.55 -2.83 -12.51
C GLY A 64 19.09 -3.29 -12.46
N LEU A 65 18.34 -2.97 -11.42
CA LEU A 65 16.96 -3.44 -11.21
C LEU A 65 15.87 -2.51 -11.77
N THR A 66 16.22 -1.31 -12.27
CA THR A 66 15.24 -0.40 -12.88
C THR A 66 14.86 -0.92 -14.26
N PRO A 67 13.57 -1.29 -14.50
CA PRO A 67 13.13 -1.66 -15.83
C PRO A 67 13.38 -0.52 -16.85
N PRO A 68 13.72 -0.83 -18.11
CA PRO A 68 14.10 0.19 -19.12
C PRO A 68 13.05 1.29 -19.35
N ARG A 69 11.78 1.02 -19.02
CA ARG A 69 10.69 2.01 -19.17
C ARG A 69 10.68 3.09 -18.09
N TYR A 70 11.47 2.96 -17.04
CA TYR A 70 11.51 3.95 -15.96
C TYR A 70 12.84 4.70 -15.97
N ALA A 71 12.76 5.99 -15.68
CA ALA A 71 13.91 6.85 -15.49
C ALA A 71 13.83 7.56 -14.12
N PRO A 72 14.96 7.91 -13.49
CA PRO A 72 14.94 8.73 -12.29
C PRO A 72 14.24 10.06 -12.55
N ALA A 73 13.29 10.42 -11.68
CA ALA A 73 12.65 11.72 -11.70
C ALA A 73 13.35 12.70 -10.74
N SER A 74 13.03 13.99 -10.85
CA SER A 74 13.55 15.00 -9.92
C SER A 74 13.11 14.71 -8.49
N PRO A 75 14.01 14.72 -7.50
CA PRO A 75 13.65 14.64 -6.09
C PRO A 75 12.79 15.80 -5.58
N THR A 76 12.67 16.88 -6.37
CA THR A 76 11.82 18.04 -6.10
C THR A 76 10.61 18.10 -7.03
N HIS A 77 10.22 16.98 -7.64
CA HIS A 77 9.06 16.95 -8.53
C HIS A 77 7.78 17.40 -7.78
N PRO A 78 6.96 18.32 -8.35
CA PRO A 78 5.84 18.93 -7.63
C PRO A 78 4.78 17.92 -7.18
N ASN A 79 4.61 16.82 -7.89
CA ASN A 79 3.65 15.77 -7.52
C ASN A 79 4.02 15.03 -6.22
N LEU A 80 5.25 15.13 -5.75
CA LEU A 80 5.66 14.57 -4.45
C LEU A 80 4.95 15.31 -3.30
N ALA A 81 5.03 16.62 -3.27
CA ALA A 81 4.33 17.44 -2.28
C ALA A 81 2.80 17.36 -2.44
N ALA A 82 2.31 17.26 -3.67
CA ALA A 82 0.89 17.07 -3.92
C ALA A 82 0.38 15.72 -3.41
N ALA A 83 1.15 14.64 -3.57
CA ALA A 83 0.81 13.32 -3.02
C ALA A 83 0.85 13.30 -1.49
N GLU A 84 1.84 13.93 -0.86
CA GLU A 84 1.89 14.12 0.60
C GLU A 84 0.62 14.77 1.11
N LYS A 85 0.17 15.84 0.48
CA LYS A 85 -1.08 16.53 0.85
C LYS A 85 -2.32 15.66 0.66
N LEU A 86 -2.37 14.80 -0.34
CA LEU A 86 -3.48 13.88 -0.54
C LEU A 86 -3.58 12.83 0.58
N LEU A 87 -2.45 12.42 1.16
CA LEU A 87 -2.46 11.49 2.30
C LEU A 87 -3.06 12.12 3.57
N GLU A 88 -3.09 13.45 3.70
CA GLU A 88 -3.75 14.13 4.83
C GLU A 88 -5.26 13.84 4.90
N ALA A 89 -5.88 13.43 3.79
CA ALA A 89 -7.28 12.98 3.78
C ALA A 89 -7.53 11.75 4.67
N TRP A 90 -6.47 10.99 4.98
CA TRP A 90 -6.54 9.85 5.89
C TRP A 90 -5.54 10.06 7.06
N PRO A 91 -5.98 10.69 8.16
CA PRO A 91 -5.09 11.11 9.26
C PRO A 91 -4.23 9.99 9.84
N ASP A 92 -4.77 8.79 10.03
CA ASP A 92 -4.02 7.66 10.59
C ASP A 92 -2.84 7.27 9.68
N ILE A 93 -3.05 7.27 8.37
CA ILE A 93 -1.99 6.99 7.39
C ILE A 93 -0.99 8.14 7.28
N ALA A 94 -1.45 9.40 7.33
CA ALA A 94 -0.56 10.56 7.32
C ALA A 94 0.43 10.55 8.48
N VAL A 95 0.00 10.05 9.65
CA VAL A 95 0.86 9.90 10.85
C VAL A 95 1.74 8.64 10.74
N GLN A 96 1.19 7.53 10.25
CA GLN A 96 1.87 6.24 10.16
C GLN A 96 2.96 6.21 9.10
N PHE A 97 2.69 6.77 7.92
CA PHE A 97 3.57 6.69 6.76
C PHE A 97 5.01 7.14 7.06
N PRO A 98 5.26 8.35 7.61
CA PRO A 98 6.62 8.82 7.90
C PRO A 98 7.31 8.10 9.07
N GLN A 99 6.62 7.20 9.74
CA GLN A 99 7.22 6.35 10.77
C GLN A 99 7.75 5.04 10.18
N LEU A 100 7.06 4.52 9.16
CA LEU A 100 7.39 3.26 8.50
C LEU A 100 8.32 3.45 7.30
N ILE A 101 8.21 4.57 6.60
CA ILE A 101 8.95 4.86 5.38
C ILE A 101 9.99 5.96 5.64
N ASP A 102 11.22 5.67 5.24
CA ASP A 102 12.37 6.57 5.41
C ASP A 102 12.78 7.22 4.09
N THR A 103 12.54 6.54 2.97
CA THR A 103 13.04 6.98 1.65
C THR A 103 12.03 6.73 0.55
N ILE A 104 11.81 7.75 -0.28
CA ILE A 104 11.11 7.64 -1.56
C ILE A 104 12.13 7.85 -2.68
N GLN A 105 12.14 6.93 -3.66
CA GLN A 105 12.90 7.03 -4.90
C GLN A 105 11.93 7.39 -6.02
N PRO A 106 11.96 8.64 -6.51
CA PRO A 106 11.05 9.08 -7.55
C PRO A 106 11.50 8.60 -8.92
N TRP A 107 10.56 8.03 -9.68
CA TRP A 107 10.73 7.64 -11.07
C TRP A 107 9.72 8.36 -11.97
N THR A 108 9.96 8.33 -13.28
CA THR A 108 8.99 8.67 -14.32
C THR A 108 8.86 7.50 -15.29
N ASP A 109 7.66 7.27 -15.81
CA ASP A 109 7.41 6.28 -16.86
C ASP A 109 7.64 6.93 -18.22
N THR A 110 8.70 6.54 -18.91
CA THR A 110 9.10 7.11 -20.20
C THR A 110 8.25 6.63 -21.37
N THR A 111 7.35 5.68 -21.15
CA THR A 111 6.47 5.11 -22.19
C THR A 111 5.10 5.78 -22.24
N MET A 112 4.76 6.60 -21.24
CA MET A 112 3.47 7.28 -21.13
C MET A 112 3.63 8.80 -21.27
N THR A 113 2.62 9.43 -21.86
CA THR A 113 2.60 10.90 -21.96
C THR A 113 1.96 11.54 -20.74
N PRO A 114 2.27 12.81 -20.41
CA PRO A 114 1.59 13.53 -19.33
C PRO A 114 0.07 13.56 -19.48
N GLU A 115 -0.45 13.67 -20.70
CA GLU A 115 -1.88 13.68 -21.00
C GLU A 115 -2.55 12.35 -20.63
N PHE A 116 -1.85 11.23 -20.81
CA PHE A 116 -2.34 9.92 -20.39
C PHE A 116 -2.61 9.89 -18.87
N TRP A 117 -1.65 10.37 -18.07
CA TRP A 117 -1.77 10.38 -16.62
C TRP A 117 -2.82 11.36 -16.08
N LEU A 118 -3.17 12.40 -16.84
CA LEU A 118 -4.29 13.30 -16.51
C LEU A 118 -5.65 12.61 -16.73
N SER A 119 -5.74 11.70 -17.70
CA SER A 119 -6.98 10.99 -18.03
C SER A 119 -7.15 9.68 -17.26
N VAL A 120 -6.05 8.99 -16.92
CA VAL A 120 -6.06 7.69 -16.22
C VAL A 120 -5.10 7.77 -15.04
N PRO A 121 -5.57 8.23 -13.87
CA PRO A 121 -4.71 8.31 -12.70
C PRO A 121 -4.17 6.93 -12.31
N GLY A 122 -2.86 6.88 -12.10
CA GLY A 122 -2.15 5.66 -11.74
C GLY A 122 -0.69 5.92 -11.46
N SER A 123 -0.01 4.93 -10.95
CA SER A 123 1.43 4.92 -10.72
C SER A 123 1.94 3.48 -10.80
N SER A 124 3.21 3.34 -11.12
CA SER A 124 3.94 2.10 -10.92
C SER A 124 4.81 2.27 -9.68
N SER A 125 4.81 1.29 -8.81
CA SER A 125 5.62 1.29 -7.61
C SER A 125 6.28 -0.06 -7.37
N HIS A 126 7.29 -0.04 -6.51
CA HIS A 126 8.02 -1.22 -6.13
C HIS A 126 8.74 -0.99 -4.80
N SER A 127 8.82 -2.05 -3.99
CA SER A 127 9.69 -2.14 -2.83
C SER A 127 10.36 -3.52 -2.82
N LEU A 128 11.62 -3.58 -2.42
CA LEU A 128 12.34 -4.85 -2.34
C LEU A 128 11.85 -5.67 -1.15
N GLU A 129 11.81 -7.00 -1.33
CA GLU A 129 11.26 -7.93 -0.34
C GLU A 129 12.01 -7.87 0.99
N ASP A 130 13.32 -7.70 0.94
CA ASP A 130 14.21 -7.72 2.10
C ASP A 130 14.62 -6.32 2.61
N GLU A 131 14.21 -5.24 1.94
CA GLU A 131 14.43 -3.86 2.40
C GLU A 131 13.20 -3.33 3.12
N PHE A 132 13.41 -2.58 4.21
CA PHE A 132 12.32 -1.96 4.96
C PHE A 132 12.47 -0.45 4.96
N GLY A 133 11.37 0.24 4.63
CA GLY A 133 11.30 1.69 4.67
C GLY A 133 11.70 2.40 3.37
N ILE A 134 11.92 1.68 2.26
CA ILE A 134 12.28 2.25 0.96
C ILE A 134 11.21 1.93 -0.07
N ILE A 135 10.71 2.98 -0.74
CA ILE A 135 9.72 2.89 -1.79
C ILE A 135 10.26 3.51 -3.07
N MET A 136 10.06 2.82 -4.19
CA MET A 136 10.25 3.35 -5.54
C MET A 136 8.88 3.57 -6.19
N ALA A 137 8.60 4.77 -6.71
CA ALA A 137 7.30 5.06 -7.32
C ALA A 137 7.44 6.10 -8.43
N THR A 138 6.58 5.97 -9.47
CA THR A 138 6.48 6.98 -10.51
C THR A 138 5.71 8.21 -10.01
N VAL A 139 6.20 9.38 -10.39
CA VAL A 139 5.66 10.69 -9.95
C VAL A 139 4.75 11.35 -10.96
N ASP A 140 4.34 10.63 -12.00
CA ASP A 140 3.63 11.19 -13.16
C ASP A 140 2.18 11.66 -12.81
N SER A 141 1.56 11.05 -11.79
CA SER A 141 0.22 11.42 -11.29
C SER A 141 0.25 11.60 -9.77
N PRO A 142 -0.19 12.74 -9.20
CA PRO A 142 -0.17 12.95 -7.76
C PRO A 142 -1.08 11.97 -7.00
N ILE A 143 -2.28 11.70 -7.52
CA ILE A 143 -3.20 10.74 -6.88
C ILE A 143 -2.71 9.30 -7.04
N GLY A 144 -2.16 8.96 -8.22
CA GLY A 144 -1.53 7.65 -8.44
C GLY A 144 -0.30 7.46 -7.54
N LEU A 145 0.51 8.50 -7.34
CA LEU A 145 1.63 8.46 -6.41
C LEU A 145 1.16 8.27 -4.95
N ALA A 146 0.15 9.01 -4.51
CA ALA A 146 -0.41 8.82 -3.16
C ALA A 146 -0.88 7.38 -2.92
N GLN A 147 -1.59 6.79 -3.90
CA GLN A 147 -1.98 5.38 -3.87
C GLN A 147 -0.76 4.44 -3.81
N ALA A 148 0.26 4.69 -4.64
CA ALA A 148 1.48 3.89 -4.66
C ALA A 148 2.23 3.91 -3.33
N LEU A 149 2.30 5.07 -2.68
CA LEU A 149 2.95 5.21 -1.37
C LEU A 149 2.23 4.37 -0.30
N VAL A 150 0.90 4.44 -0.23
CA VAL A 150 0.09 3.63 0.69
C VAL A 150 0.19 2.14 0.37
N HIS A 151 0.16 1.78 -0.92
CA HIS A 151 0.31 0.41 -1.39
C HIS A 151 1.63 -0.23 -0.92
N GLU A 152 2.75 0.44 -1.16
CA GLU A 152 4.07 -0.08 -0.77
C GLU A 152 4.26 -0.09 0.76
N MET A 153 3.74 0.92 1.46
CA MET A 153 3.74 0.90 2.93
C MET A 153 3.00 -0.33 3.48
N ALA A 154 1.86 -0.69 2.90
CA ALA A 154 1.12 -1.88 3.30
C ALA A 154 1.92 -3.18 3.05
N HIS A 155 2.70 -3.25 1.95
CA HIS A 155 3.62 -4.35 1.73
C HIS A 155 4.70 -4.43 2.81
N HIS A 156 5.28 -3.29 3.21
CA HIS A 156 6.26 -3.26 4.30
C HIS A 156 5.66 -3.74 5.63
N LYS A 157 4.40 -3.38 5.94
CA LYS A 157 3.70 -3.88 7.12
C LYS A 157 3.59 -5.41 7.10
N LEU A 158 3.04 -5.99 6.04
CA LEU A 158 2.86 -7.45 5.96
C LEU A 158 4.19 -8.21 6.06
N ARG A 159 5.25 -7.71 5.41
CA ARG A 159 6.58 -8.32 5.50
C ARG A 159 7.12 -8.27 6.93
N ALA A 160 6.94 -7.16 7.63
CA ALA A 160 7.31 -7.06 9.05
C ALA A 160 6.55 -8.04 9.95
N LEU A 161 5.29 -8.34 9.62
CA LEU A 161 4.48 -9.35 10.30
C LEU A 161 4.90 -10.79 9.95
N GLY A 162 5.81 -10.97 9.00
CA GLY A 162 6.31 -12.29 8.58
C GLY A 162 5.53 -12.93 7.44
N VAL A 163 4.67 -12.20 6.73
CA VAL A 163 4.07 -12.67 5.49
C VAL A 163 5.04 -12.39 4.35
N SER A 164 5.75 -13.41 3.88
CA SER A 164 6.77 -13.31 2.85
C SER A 164 6.29 -13.89 1.52
N LEU A 165 6.79 -13.32 0.43
CA LEU A 165 6.57 -13.84 -0.93
C LEU A 165 7.62 -14.87 -1.34
N LEU A 166 8.77 -14.89 -0.66
CA LEU A 166 9.97 -15.66 -1.06
C LEU A 166 10.37 -16.74 -0.05
N GLN A 167 9.82 -16.72 1.16
CA GLN A 167 10.21 -17.58 2.27
C GLN A 167 8.99 -18.21 2.93
N ALA A 168 9.23 -19.15 3.84
CA ALA A 168 8.19 -19.67 4.69
C ALA A 168 7.49 -18.52 5.44
N SER A 169 6.19 -18.43 5.28
CA SER A 169 5.41 -17.35 5.85
C SER A 169 4.96 -17.70 7.26
N ARG A 170 4.91 -16.69 8.12
CA ARG A 170 4.14 -16.68 9.35
C ARG A 170 2.73 -16.21 9.03
N LEU A 171 1.76 -16.53 9.83
CA LEU A 171 0.32 -16.20 9.73
C LEU A 171 -0.43 -16.95 8.63
N VAL A 172 0.18 -17.16 7.44
CA VAL A 172 -0.42 -17.92 6.31
C VAL A 172 0.34 -19.22 6.15
N THR A 173 -0.35 -20.34 6.22
CA THR A 173 0.23 -21.69 6.22
C THR A 173 -0.07 -22.50 4.97
N ASN A 174 -0.78 -21.90 3.99
CA ASN A 174 -1.01 -22.56 2.70
C ASN A 174 0.30 -23.04 2.09
N ASN A 175 0.27 -24.19 1.42
CA ASN A 175 1.41 -24.66 0.65
C ASN A 175 1.79 -23.63 -0.43
N PRO A 176 3.05 -23.15 -0.49
CA PRO A 176 3.46 -22.14 -1.46
C PRO A 176 3.38 -22.59 -2.92
N GLU A 177 3.24 -23.89 -3.18
CA GLU A 177 3.03 -24.42 -4.52
C GLU A 177 1.56 -24.38 -4.96
N ASP A 178 0.62 -24.25 -4.02
CA ASP A 178 -0.79 -24.08 -4.33
C ASP A 178 -1.06 -22.66 -4.82
N LEU A 179 -1.72 -22.60 -5.99
CA LEU A 179 -1.92 -21.34 -6.70
C LEU A 179 -3.40 -20.95 -6.73
N PHE A 180 -3.68 -19.71 -6.36
CA PHE A 180 -5.00 -19.11 -6.22
C PHE A 180 -5.19 -17.95 -7.16
N VAL A 181 -6.43 -17.51 -7.39
CA VAL A 181 -6.76 -16.39 -8.27
C VAL A 181 -6.30 -15.08 -7.61
N SER A 182 -5.52 -14.29 -8.34
CA SER A 182 -5.07 -12.99 -7.84
C SER A 182 -6.10 -11.91 -8.19
N PRO A 183 -6.52 -11.06 -7.24
CA PRO A 183 -7.48 -9.98 -7.52
C PRO A 183 -6.91 -8.90 -8.44
N ILE A 184 -5.60 -8.79 -8.52
CA ILE A 184 -4.92 -7.72 -9.25
C ILE A 184 -4.34 -8.21 -10.58
N ILE A 185 -3.73 -9.38 -10.58
CA ILE A 185 -3.13 -9.97 -11.79
C ILE A 185 -4.09 -11.06 -12.30
N VAL A 186 -5.16 -10.66 -12.97
CA VAL A 186 -6.32 -11.48 -13.32
C VAL A 186 -5.97 -12.74 -14.14
N ASN A 187 -4.86 -12.70 -14.89
CA ASN A 187 -4.46 -13.81 -15.76
C ASN A 187 -3.39 -14.72 -15.15
N ARG A 188 -3.13 -14.61 -13.85
CA ARG A 188 -2.05 -15.32 -13.18
C ARG A 188 -2.49 -15.82 -11.83
N ARG A 189 -2.41 -17.13 -11.63
CA ARG A 189 -2.54 -17.71 -10.28
C ARG A 189 -1.25 -17.50 -9.49
N ARG A 190 -1.37 -17.31 -8.18
CA ARG A 190 -0.27 -16.99 -7.28
C ARG A 190 -0.43 -17.72 -5.93
N PRO A 191 0.66 -17.94 -5.19
CA PRO A 191 0.56 -18.41 -3.80
C PRO A 191 -0.35 -17.53 -2.95
N MET A 192 -0.99 -18.11 -1.92
CA MET A 192 -1.92 -17.39 -1.05
C MET A 192 -1.26 -16.18 -0.35
N THR A 193 0.01 -16.27 0.00
CA THR A 193 0.77 -15.12 0.54
C THR A 193 0.79 -13.94 -0.44
N ALA A 194 0.94 -14.20 -1.74
CA ALA A 194 0.91 -13.15 -2.76
C ALA A 194 -0.51 -12.62 -3.02
N VAL A 195 -1.54 -13.47 -2.88
CA VAL A 195 -2.95 -13.03 -2.93
C VAL A 195 -3.26 -12.12 -1.74
N LEU A 196 -2.85 -12.52 -0.53
CA LEU A 196 -3.03 -11.70 0.67
C LEU A 196 -2.28 -10.36 0.57
N HIS A 197 -1.03 -10.36 0.07
CA HIS A 197 -0.28 -9.13 -0.18
C HIS A 197 -1.02 -8.19 -1.14
N ALA A 198 -1.55 -8.71 -2.24
CA ALA A 198 -2.31 -7.93 -3.21
C ALA A 198 -3.60 -7.38 -2.58
N GLN A 199 -4.34 -8.22 -1.86
CA GLN A 199 -5.59 -7.81 -1.21
C GLN A 199 -5.34 -6.75 -0.12
N TYR A 200 -4.36 -6.99 0.75
CA TYR A 200 -4.03 -6.09 1.86
C TYR A 200 -3.60 -4.71 1.36
N SER A 201 -2.69 -4.65 0.39
CA SER A 201 -2.21 -3.38 -0.15
C SER A 201 -3.31 -2.62 -0.89
N PHE A 202 -4.14 -3.29 -1.68
CA PHE A 202 -5.21 -2.62 -2.41
C PHE A 202 -6.43 -2.27 -1.56
N ILE A 203 -6.69 -2.95 -0.45
CA ILE A 203 -7.69 -2.48 0.54
C ILE A 203 -7.23 -1.17 1.18
N HIS A 204 -5.94 -1.01 1.48
CA HIS A 204 -5.40 0.27 1.93
C HIS A 204 -5.56 1.36 0.85
N VAL A 205 -5.28 1.05 -0.41
CA VAL A 205 -5.51 1.98 -1.53
C VAL A 205 -6.99 2.35 -1.64
N THR A 206 -7.89 1.38 -1.57
CA THR A 206 -9.35 1.61 -1.64
C THR A 206 -9.83 2.46 -0.46
N ALA A 207 -9.29 2.24 0.74
CA ALA A 207 -9.60 3.06 1.91
C ALA A 207 -9.09 4.51 1.75
N LEU A 208 -7.93 4.73 1.10
CA LEU A 208 -7.47 6.07 0.73
C LEU A 208 -8.44 6.72 -0.28
N ASP A 209 -8.90 5.99 -1.29
CA ASP A 209 -9.87 6.51 -2.27
C ASP A 209 -11.18 6.93 -1.61
N VAL A 210 -11.68 6.14 -0.63
CA VAL A 210 -12.83 6.51 0.21
C VAL A 210 -12.53 7.79 1.01
N ALA A 211 -11.38 7.86 1.66
CA ALA A 211 -10.99 9.03 2.46
C ALA A 211 -10.84 10.29 1.60
N LEU A 212 -10.32 10.19 0.39
CA LEU A 212 -10.22 11.29 -0.57
C LEU A 212 -11.59 11.80 -1.03
N TYR A 213 -12.56 10.90 -1.20
CA TYR A 213 -13.93 11.28 -1.53
C TYR A 213 -14.64 11.96 -0.36
N ASP A 214 -14.49 11.43 0.85
CA ASP A 214 -15.15 11.90 2.07
C ASP A 214 -14.43 13.11 2.70
N ALA A 215 -13.25 13.52 2.21
CA ALA A 215 -12.44 14.60 2.80
C ALA A 215 -13.22 15.92 2.82
N PRO A 216 -13.25 16.63 3.95
CA PRO A 216 -13.83 17.95 4.02
C PRO A 216 -13.15 18.90 3.02
N GLY A 217 -13.91 19.50 2.10
CA GLY A 217 -13.37 20.41 1.08
C GLY A 217 -12.74 19.72 -0.14
N ALA A 218 -12.95 18.41 -0.31
CA ALA A 218 -12.56 17.71 -1.54
C ALA A 218 -13.18 18.40 -2.78
N SER A 219 -12.35 18.74 -3.77
CA SER A 219 -12.82 19.32 -5.02
C SER A 219 -13.61 18.30 -5.83
N GLU A 220 -14.47 18.78 -6.73
CA GLU A 220 -15.24 17.89 -7.63
C GLU A 220 -14.31 17.01 -8.51
N ASP A 221 -13.15 17.53 -8.90
CA ASP A 221 -12.14 16.75 -9.62
C ASP A 221 -11.55 15.65 -8.76
N GLN A 222 -11.25 15.94 -7.51
CA GLN A 222 -10.75 14.94 -6.56
C GLN A 222 -11.78 13.84 -6.32
N LYS A 223 -13.04 14.20 -6.10
CA LYS A 223 -14.14 13.24 -5.92
C LYS A 223 -14.34 12.38 -7.17
N ARG A 224 -14.31 12.98 -8.35
CA ARG A 224 -14.44 12.27 -9.63
C ARG A 224 -13.32 11.24 -9.82
N HIS A 225 -12.07 11.60 -9.51
CA HIS A 225 -10.96 10.66 -9.55
C HIS A 225 -11.12 9.54 -8.52
N ALA A 226 -11.54 9.86 -7.29
CA ALA A 226 -11.79 8.86 -6.25
C ALA A 226 -12.88 7.86 -6.69
N ILE A 227 -14.00 8.34 -7.24
CA ILE A 227 -15.07 7.48 -7.77
C ILE A 227 -14.56 6.56 -8.88
N TYR A 228 -13.79 7.10 -9.84
CA TYR A 228 -13.20 6.31 -10.91
C TYR A 228 -12.31 5.18 -10.37
N LEU A 229 -11.48 5.49 -9.36
CA LEU A 229 -10.58 4.53 -8.74
C LEU A 229 -11.35 3.49 -7.92
N LEU A 230 -12.40 3.89 -7.19
CA LEU A 230 -13.29 2.97 -6.49
C LEU A 230 -14.00 2.03 -7.47
N ALA A 231 -14.54 2.54 -8.57
CA ALA A 231 -15.19 1.72 -9.59
C ALA A 231 -14.25 0.66 -10.21
N ARG A 232 -12.95 0.97 -10.26
CA ARG A 232 -11.91 0.03 -10.71
C ARG A 232 -11.53 -0.97 -9.63
N ASN A 233 -11.38 -0.53 -8.38
CA ASN A 233 -10.75 -1.32 -7.32
C ASN A 233 -11.76 -2.18 -6.55
N VAL A 234 -12.97 -1.64 -6.23
CA VAL A 234 -13.96 -2.36 -5.40
C VAL A 234 -14.31 -3.75 -5.94
N PRO A 235 -14.69 -3.92 -7.22
CA PRO A 235 -15.04 -5.25 -7.74
C PRO A 235 -13.88 -6.26 -7.68
N ARG A 236 -12.64 -5.77 -7.87
CA ARG A 236 -11.44 -6.60 -7.78
C ARG A 236 -11.18 -7.04 -6.36
N MET A 237 -11.37 -6.15 -5.40
CA MET A 237 -11.17 -6.45 -3.99
C MET A 237 -12.27 -7.35 -3.43
N GLU A 238 -13.49 -7.26 -3.93
CA GLU A 238 -14.57 -8.23 -3.62
C GLU A 238 -14.19 -9.63 -4.09
N ALA A 239 -13.72 -9.78 -5.32
CA ALA A 239 -13.25 -11.08 -5.82
C ALA A 239 -12.05 -11.63 -5.02
N GLY A 240 -11.10 -10.78 -4.63
CA GLY A 240 -9.99 -11.18 -3.77
C GLY A 240 -10.40 -11.51 -2.35
N PHE A 241 -11.44 -10.84 -1.83
CA PHE A 241 -12.04 -11.16 -0.55
C PHE A 241 -12.61 -12.59 -0.55
N GLU A 242 -13.41 -12.94 -1.55
CA GLU A 242 -13.99 -14.28 -1.71
C GLU A 242 -12.92 -15.35 -1.84
N GLU A 243 -11.85 -15.10 -2.60
CA GLU A 243 -10.74 -16.06 -2.76
C GLU A 243 -10.01 -16.33 -1.44
N ILE A 244 -9.76 -15.28 -0.64
CA ILE A 244 -9.13 -15.44 0.68
C ILE A 244 -10.08 -16.16 1.65
N GLU A 245 -11.35 -15.75 1.71
CA GLU A 245 -12.35 -16.38 2.59
C GLU A 245 -12.49 -17.87 2.32
N ALA A 246 -12.41 -18.29 1.06
CA ALA A 246 -12.58 -19.67 0.65
C ALA A 246 -11.32 -20.55 0.88
N HIS A 247 -10.11 -19.97 0.83
CA HIS A 247 -8.90 -20.77 0.64
C HIS A 247 -7.75 -20.48 1.59
N VAL A 248 -7.81 -19.42 2.41
CA VAL A 248 -6.69 -19.10 3.29
C VAL A 248 -6.57 -20.12 4.43
N GLU A 249 -5.37 -20.64 4.60
CA GLU A 249 -5.00 -21.46 5.76
C GLU A 249 -4.05 -20.63 6.63
N THR A 250 -4.24 -20.71 7.96
CA THR A 250 -3.53 -19.86 8.92
C THR A 250 -3.07 -20.63 10.15
N ASP A 251 -2.03 -20.13 10.81
CA ASP A 251 -1.76 -20.46 12.20
C ASP A 251 -2.75 -19.73 13.14
N ALA A 252 -2.61 -19.94 14.44
CA ALA A 252 -3.52 -19.35 15.44
C ALA A 252 -3.45 -17.81 15.48
N GLU A 253 -2.28 -17.22 15.26
CA GLU A 253 -2.08 -15.76 15.20
C GLU A 253 -2.64 -15.21 13.89
N GLY A 254 -2.40 -15.92 12.79
CA GLY A 254 -2.93 -15.60 11.47
C GLY A 254 -4.45 -15.64 11.41
N ALA A 255 -5.09 -16.57 12.11
CA ALA A 255 -6.55 -16.64 12.19
C ALA A 255 -7.15 -15.34 12.77
N VAL A 256 -6.55 -14.81 13.84
CA VAL A 256 -6.99 -13.54 14.44
C VAL A 256 -6.72 -12.36 13.50
N PHE A 257 -5.53 -12.29 12.90
CA PHE A 257 -5.18 -11.24 11.96
C PHE A 257 -6.09 -11.23 10.74
N VAL A 258 -6.26 -12.37 10.08
CA VAL A 258 -7.07 -12.49 8.85
C VAL A 258 -8.53 -12.19 9.14
N ALA A 259 -9.11 -12.69 10.25
CA ALA A 259 -10.49 -12.38 10.61
C ALA A 259 -10.73 -10.86 10.80
N ALA A 260 -9.82 -10.18 11.48
CA ALA A 260 -9.88 -8.74 11.67
C ALA A 260 -9.67 -7.98 10.34
N PHE A 261 -8.71 -8.42 9.51
CA PHE A 261 -8.48 -7.86 8.18
C PHE A 261 -9.71 -7.99 7.27
N MET A 262 -10.35 -9.16 7.25
CA MET A 262 -11.57 -9.40 6.47
C MET A 262 -12.74 -8.54 6.97
N SER A 263 -12.85 -8.33 8.29
CA SER A 263 -13.86 -7.42 8.86
C SER A 263 -13.64 -5.97 8.42
N TRP A 264 -12.40 -5.47 8.51
CA TRP A 264 -12.06 -4.13 8.03
C TRP A 264 -12.25 -4.00 6.52
N SER A 265 -11.80 -4.98 5.74
CA SER A 265 -11.97 -5.00 4.28
C SER A 265 -13.45 -4.88 3.90
N ARG A 266 -14.32 -5.61 4.56
CA ARG A 266 -15.79 -5.56 4.33
C ARG A 266 -16.34 -4.16 4.57
N ALA A 267 -15.90 -3.47 5.61
CA ALA A 267 -16.33 -2.10 5.89
C ALA A 267 -15.86 -1.12 4.81
N VAL A 268 -14.59 -1.22 4.38
CA VAL A 268 -14.04 -0.38 3.30
C VAL A 268 -14.78 -0.61 1.98
N LEU A 269 -15.02 -1.86 1.61
CA LEU A 269 -15.72 -2.22 0.38
C LEU A 269 -17.19 -1.76 0.40
N ALA A 270 -17.88 -1.92 1.53
CA ALA A 270 -19.24 -1.44 1.69
C ALA A 270 -19.32 0.07 1.49
N ARG A 271 -18.42 0.85 2.11
CA ARG A 271 -18.37 2.31 1.92
C ARG A 271 -18.03 2.69 0.47
N GLY A 272 -17.06 2.02 -0.14
CA GLY A 272 -16.74 2.22 -1.56
C GLY A 272 -17.94 1.95 -2.47
N ARG A 273 -18.71 0.91 -2.20
CA ARG A 273 -19.92 0.56 -2.93
C ARG A 273 -21.00 1.64 -2.78
N GLU A 274 -21.26 2.12 -1.56
CA GLU A 274 -22.19 3.22 -1.31
C GLU A 274 -21.85 4.48 -2.12
N ILE A 275 -20.54 4.84 -2.17
CA ILE A 275 -20.07 5.99 -2.96
C ILE A 275 -20.35 5.76 -4.45
N MET A 276 -20.02 4.57 -4.96
CA MET A 276 -20.25 4.23 -6.37
C MET A 276 -21.74 4.31 -6.73
N ASP A 277 -22.60 3.71 -5.93
CA ASP A 277 -24.06 3.68 -6.16
C ASP A 277 -24.67 5.09 -6.13
N ALA A 278 -24.26 5.92 -5.15
CA ALA A 278 -24.70 7.30 -5.04
C ALA A 278 -24.29 8.19 -6.24
N ASN A 279 -23.27 7.76 -7.01
CA ASN A 279 -22.76 8.49 -8.17
C ASN A 279 -23.08 7.80 -9.51
N GLY A 280 -23.97 6.79 -9.52
CA GLY A 280 -24.41 6.11 -10.74
C GLY A 280 -23.41 5.11 -11.34
N TYR A 281 -22.41 4.70 -10.58
CA TYR A 281 -21.43 3.67 -10.95
C TYR A 281 -21.79 2.29 -10.39
N GLY A 282 -23.03 2.08 -10.01
CA GLY A 282 -23.53 0.77 -9.59
C GLY A 282 -23.30 -0.27 -10.69
N ILE A 283 -22.77 -1.45 -10.32
CA ILE A 283 -22.73 -2.57 -11.24
C ILE A 283 -24.18 -3.01 -11.44
N PRO A 284 -24.69 -3.08 -12.69
CA PRO A 284 -25.98 -3.70 -12.92
C PRO A 284 -25.96 -5.10 -12.31
N ALA A 285 -26.96 -5.44 -11.51
CA ALA A 285 -27.14 -6.82 -11.08
C ALA A 285 -27.16 -7.72 -12.34
N LEU A 286 -26.22 -8.67 -12.41
CA LEU A 286 -26.18 -9.66 -13.47
C LEU A 286 -27.40 -10.59 -13.40
#